data_2efc42c98f54b52e9dd4cb66f44ef017
#
_entry.id   2efc42c98f54b52e9dd4cb66f44ef017
#
_cell.length_a   1.000
_cell.length_b   1.000
_cell.length_c   1.000
_cell.angle_alpha   90.00
_cell.angle_beta   90.00
_cell.angle_gamma   90.00
#
_symmetry.space_group_name_H-M   'P 1'
#
loop_
_entity.id
_entity.type
_entity.pdbx_description
1 polymer ?
#
loop_
_entity_poly.entity_id
_entity_poly.type
_entity_poly.pdbx_seq_one_letter_code
_entity_poly.pdbx_strand_id
1 'polypeptide(L)'
;IHRRATGKATLFDAAVKATDFLCHFYETASAELARNAICPSHYMGVVEMYRATGNPRYLELSKNLIDIRGMVENGTDDNQDRIPFRQQYNAMGHAVRSNYLYAGVTDVYAETGEDQLMKNLTSIWKDIVTRKMYVTGACGALYDGTSPDGTCYEPDSIQKVHQSYGRPYQLPNSTAHNETCANIGNMLFNWRMLEVTGDAKYADIVETALYNSVLSGVSLDGKKYFYTNPLRISADLPYTLRWPKERTEYISCFCCPPNTLRTVCQAQNYAYTVTPNAVYCNLYGAVSYTHLRAHETVLDL
;
A
#
# COMPACT_ATOMS: atom_id res chain seq x y z
N ILE A 1 2.14 15.29 -7.29
CA ILE A 1 1.74 16.01 -6.05
C ILE A 1 2.27 17.46 -6.10
N HIS A 2 3.59 17.69 -6.11
CA HIS A 2 4.18 19.05 -6.07
C HIS A 2 3.62 19.98 -7.16
N ARG A 3 3.54 19.53 -8.42
CA ARG A 3 2.96 20.31 -9.53
C ARG A 3 1.49 20.65 -9.29
N ARG A 4 0.67 19.68 -8.80
CA ARG A 4 -0.74 19.92 -8.49
C ARG A 4 -0.92 20.96 -7.36
N ALA A 5 -0.03 20.93 -6.36
CA ALA A 5 -0.11 21.82 -5.20
C ALA A 5 0.46 23.22 -5.45
N THR A 6 1.43 23.37 -6.34
CA THR A 6 2.22 24.61 -6.49
C THR A 6 2.24 25.20 -7.90
N GLY A 7 1.79 24.46 -8.90
CA GLY A 7 1.92 24.81 -10.33
C GLY A 7 3.35 24.68 -10.89
N LYS A 8 4.36 24.43 -10.04
CA LYS A 8 5.78 24.39 -10.44
C LYS A 8 6.13 23.09 -11.17
N ALA A 9 6.91 23.17 -12.24
CA ALA A 9 7.29 22.03 -13.08
C ALA A 9 8.57 21.32 -12.65
N THR A 10 9.45 21.91 -11.85
CA THR A 10 10.80 21.40 -11.57
C THR A 10 10.87 19.93 -11.18
N LEU A 11 10.05 19.49 -10.20
CA LEU A 11 9.99 18.09 -9.81
C LEU A 11 9.23 17.23 -10.83
N PHE A 12 8.32 17.81 -11.58
CA PHE A 12 7.61 17.11 -12.64
C PHE A 12 8.55 16.78 -13.81
N ASP A 13 9.39 17.71 -14.22
CA ASP A 13 10.39 17.50 -15.28
C ASP A 13 11.41 16.43 -14.88
N ALA A 14 11.80 16.38 -13.61
CA ALA A 14 12.63 15.30 -13.08
C ALA A 14 11.89 13.94 -13.12
N ALA A 15 10.59 13.92 -12.80
CA ALA A 15 9.78 12.71 -12.88
C ALA A 15 9.61 12.22 -14.33
N VAL A 16 9.45 13.13 -15.30
CA VAL A 16 9.43 12.78 -16.74
C VAL A 16 10.73 12.08 -17.13
N LYS A 17 11.88 12.69 -16.80
CA LYS A 17 13.19 12.09 -17.09
C LYS A 17 13.37 10.72 -16.44
N ALA A 18 12.93 10.56 -15.19
CA ALA A 18 13.00 9.28 -14.51
C ALA A 18 12.11 8.22 -15.17
N THR A 19 10.90 8.59 -15.63
CA THR A 19 10.00 7.68 -16.30
C THR A 19 10.51 7.30 -17.70
N ASP A 20 11.08 8.25 -18.44
CA ASP A 20 11.73 7.98 -19.73
C ASP A 20 12.94 7.04 -19.56
N PHE A 21 13.73 7.22 -18.50
CA PHE A 21 14.80 6.30 -18.14
C PHE A 21 14.27 4.89 -17.88
N LEU A 22 13.18 4.75 -17.10
CA LEU A 22 12.57 3.45 -16.86
C LEU A 22 12.05 2.80 -18.16
N CYS A 23 11.41 3.57 -19.05
CA CYS A 23 11.01 3.07 -20.36
C CYS A 23 12.22 2.50 -21.14
N HIS A 24 13.29 3.30 -21.23
CA HIS A 24 14.50 2.86 -21.91
C HIS A 24 15.14 1.65 -21.25
N PHE A 25 15.22 1.63 -19.92
CA PHE A 25 15.78 0.51 -19.17
C PHE A 25 15.04 -0.79 -19.47
N TYR A 26 13.71 -0.81 -19.39
CA TYR A 26 12.93 -2.04 -19.62
C TYR A 26 12.84 -2.45 -21.10
N GLU A 27 13.09 -1.53 -22.02
CA GLU A 27 13.19 -1.82 -23.46
C GLU A 27 14.56 -2.43 -23.84
N THR A 28 15.62 -2.11 -23.10
CA THR A 28 17.01 -2.42 -23.49
C THR A 28 17.75 -3.34 -22.54
N ALA A 29 17.29 -3.48 -21.29
CA ALA A 29 17.91 -4.37 -20.31
C ALA A 29 17.83 -5.85 -20.72
N SER A 30 18.79 -6.65 -20.26
CA SER A 30 18.66 -8.09 -20.39
C SER A 30 17.40 -8.59 -19.68
N ALA A 31 16.83 -9.69 -20.15
CA ALA A 31 15.65 -10.29 -19.53
C ALA A 31 15.90 -10.65 -18.05
N GLU A 32 17.10 -11.09 -17.70
CA GLU A 32 17.48 -11.37 -16.32
C GLU A 32 17.46 -10.11 -15.46
N LEU A 33 18.05 -9.00 -15.91
CA LEU A 33 18.09 -7.75 -15.19
C LEU A 33 16.68 -7.14 -15.02
N ALA A 34 15.89 -7.14 -16.09
CA ALA A 34 14.53 -6.63 -16.08
C ALA A 34 13.64 -7.42 -15.09
N ARG A 35 13.79 -8.74 -15.03
CA ARG A 35 13.02 -9.60 -14.12
C ARG A 35 13.38 -9.38 -12.66
N ASN A 36 14.61 -8.98 -12.36
CA ASN A 36 15.10 -8.77 -11.00
C ASN A 36 14.89 -7.34 -10.47
N ALA A 37 14.43 -6.41 -11.28
CA ALA A 37 14.11 -5.03 -10.89
C ALA A 37 12.67 -4.93 -10.32
N ILE A 38 12.44 -5.49 -9.16
CA ILE A 38 11.13 -6.00 -8.74
C ILE A 38 10.35 -5.22 -7.68
N CYS A 39 10.85 -4.13 -7.14
CA CYS A 39 10.06 -3.37 -6.17
C CYS A 39 8.90 -2.64 -6.85
N PRO A 40 7.61 -2.94 -6.55
CA PRO A 40 6.48 -2.40 -7.31
C PRO A 40 6.06 -0.99 -6.87
N SER A 41 6.80 -0.33 -6.00
CA SER A 41 6.41 0.98 -5.46
C SER A 41 6.27 2.08 -6.51
N HIS A 42 6.94 1.96 -7.65
CA HIS A 42 6.87 2.93 -8.74
C HIS A 42 5.70 2.70 -9.71
N TYR A 43 5.00 1.56 -9.65
CA TYR A 43 3.92 1.22 -10.60
C TYR A 43 2.81 2.29 -10.62
N MET A 44 2.32 2.70 -9.45
CA MET A 44 1.38 3.81 -9.33
C MET A 44 1.92 5.11 -9.95
N GLY A 45 3.21 5.39 -9.75
CA GLY A 45 3.86 6.59 -10.27
C GLY A 45 3.92 6.62 -11.79
N VAL A 46 4.14 5.47 -12.43
CA VAL A 46 4.21 5.37 -13.91
C VAL A 46 2.84 5.62 -14.54
N VAL A 47 1.77 5.05 -13.98
CA VAL A 47 0.39 5.34 -14.44
C VAL A 47 0.04 6.81 -14.23
N GLU A 48 0.42 7.41 -13.09
CA GLU A 48 0.22 8.85 -12.85
C GLU A 48 0.99 9.73 -13.86
N MET A 49 2.16 9.28 -14.31
CA MET A 49 2.88 9.97 -15.38
C MET A 49 2.17 9.85 -16.72
N TYR A 50 1.57 8.70 -17.04
CA TYR A 50 0.69 8.55 -18.19
C TYR A 50 -0.49 9.54 -18.12
N ARG A 51 -1.22 9.56 -17.02
CA ARG A 51 -2.35 10.50 -16.80
C ARG A 51 -1.96 11.97 -16.92
N ALA A 52 -0.75 12.30 -16.46
CA ALA A 52 -0.26 13.69 -16.47
C ALA A 52 0.30 14.17 -17.81
N THR A 53 0.75 13.26 -18.67
CA THR A 53 1.44 13.59 -19.93
C THR A 53 0.69 13.15 -21.18
N GLY A 54 -0.18 12.14 -21.07
CA GLY A 54 -0.80 11.47 -22.20
C GLY A 54 0.16 10.58 -23.00
N ASN A 55 1.39 10.35 -22.51
CA ASN A 55 2.39 9.57 -23.24
C ASN A 55 2.08 8.06 -23.16
N PRO A 56 1.67 7.40 -24.25
CA PRO A 56 1.26 5.99 -24.23
C PRO A 56 2.38 5.02 -23.82
N ARG A 57 3.66 5.40 -24.01
CA ARG A 57 4.79 4.56 -23.57
C ARG A 57 4.77 4.31 -22.06
N TYR A 58 4.26 5.25 -21.27
CA TYR A 58 4.18 5.07 -19.82
C TYR A 58 3.09 4.07 -19.42
N LEU A 59 1.97 4.03 -20.15
CA LEU A 59 0.96 3.00 -19.93
C LEU A 59 1.47 1.61 -20.34
N GLU A 60 2.15 1.51 -21.50
CA GLU A 60 2.78 0.26 -21.92
C GLU A 60 3.83 -0.22 -20.92
N LEU A 61 4.68 0.68 -20.40
CA LEU A 61 5.60 0.33 -19.31
C LEU A 61 4.85 -0.22 -18.10
N SER A 62 3.74 0.39 -17.69
CA SER A 62 2.96 -0.08 -16.53
C SER A 62 2.41 -1.49 -16.73
N LYS A 63 1.96 -1.83 -17.94
CA LYS A 63 1.52 -3.19 -18.31
C LYS A 63 2.69 -4.18 -18.27
N ASN A 64 3.81 -3.83 -18.87
CA ASN A 64 5.01 -4.66 -18.89
C ASN A 64 5.55 -4.95 -17.49
N LEU A 65 5.48 -3.99 -16.58
CA LEU A 65 5.90 -4.18 -15.19
C LEU A 65 5.07 -5.25 -14.45
N ILE A 66 3.78 -5.40 -14.79
CA ILE A 66 2.93 -6.48 -14.28
C ILE A 66 3.35 -7.82 -14.89
N ASP A 67 3.61 -7.86 -16.19
CA ASP A 67 3.93 -9.07 -16.94
C ASP A 67 5.29 -9.67 -16.55
N ILE A 68 6.29 -8.82 -16.32
CA ILE A 68 7.63 -9.24 -15.89
C ILE A 68 7.60 -10.10 -14.63
N ARG A 69 6.68 -9.87 -13.71
CA ARG A 69 6.61 -10.60 -12.45
C ARG A 69 6.41 -12.11 -12.63
N GLY A 70 5.71 -12.53 -13.67
CA GLY A 70 5.53 -13.94 -13.98
C GLY A 70 6.68 -14.59 -14.75
N MET A 71 7.72 -13.83 -15.06
CA MET A 71 8.84 -14.28 -15.89
C MET A 71 10.13 -14.56 -15.08
N VAL A 72 10.10 -14.38 -13.78
CA VAL A 72 11.25 -14.58 -12.90
C VAL A 72 11.48 -16.08 -12.73
N GLU A 73 12.64 -16.56 -13.15
CA GLU A 73 13.07 -17.92 -12.85
C GLU A 73 13.34 -18.04 -11.34
N ASN A 74 12.79 -19.06 -10.70
CA ASN A 74 12.83 -19.22 -9.24
C ASN A 74 12.25 -18.02 -8.45
N GLY A 75 11.21 -17.39 -8.98
CA GLY A 75 10.47 -16.33 -8.29
C GLY A 75 9.91 -16.78 -6.96
N THR A 76 9.65 -15.82 -6.06
CA THR A 76 9.25 -16.08 -4.69
C THR A 76 7.91 -15.43 -4.36
N ASP A 77 7.23 -15.93 -3.35
CA ASP A 77 6.05 -15.25 -2.81
C ASP A 77 6.41 -13.89 -2.18
N ASP A 78 7.63 -13.75 -1.62
CA ASP A 78 8.09 -12.52 -1.01
C ASP A 78 8.04 -11.31 -1.95
N ASN A 79 8.33 -11.52 -3.23
CA ASN A 79 8.28 -10.48 -4.26
C ASN A 79 7.03 -10.55 -5.15
N GLN A 80 6.09 -11.43 -4.88
CA GLN A 80 4.89 -11.67 -5.70
C GLN A 80 5.23 -12.05 -7.16
N ASP A 81 6.34 -12.75 -7.38
CA ASP A 81 6.86 -13.08 -8.71
C ASP A 81 7.03 -14.58 -8.97
N ARG A 82 6.59 -15.45 -8.03
CA ARG A 82 6.59 -16.91 -8.23
C ARG A 82 5.63 -17.35 -9.34
N ILE A 83 4.51 -16.65 -9.48
CA ILE A 83 3.51 -16.89 -10.52
C ILE A 83 3.09 -15.58 -11.18
N PRO A 84 2.67 -15.60 -12.45
CA PRO A 84 2.15 -14.42 -13.13
C PRO A 84 1.02 -13.74 -12.37
N PHE A 85 0.96 -12.41 -12.38
CA PHE A 85 -0.07 -11.68 -11.63
C PHE A 85 -1.49 -12.13 -11.98
N ARG A 86 -1.77 -12.37 -13.27
CA ARG A 86 -3.09 -12.83 -13.73
C ARG A 86 -3.49 -14.22 -13.25
N GLN A 87 -2.60 -14.93 -12.57
CA GLN A 87 -2.84 -16.21 -11.89
C GLN A 87 -2.86 -16.08 -10.36
N GLN A 88 -2.63 -14.88 -9.82
CA GLN A 88 -2.66 -14.63 -8.38
C GLN A 88 -4.09 -14.33 -7.92
N TYR A 89 -4.57 -15.06 -6.92
CA TYR A 89 -5.90 -14.91 -6.34
C TYR A 89 -5.89 -14.74 -4.82
N ASN A 90 -4.71 -14.77 -4.21
CA ASN A 90 -4.50 -14.60 -2.77
C ASN A 90 -3.40 -13.57 -2.50
N ALA A 91 -3.52 -12.85 -1.40
CA ALA A 91 -2.46 -11.98 -0.93
C ALA A 91 -1.27 -12.81 -0.44
N MET A 92 -0.06 -12.45 -0.87
CA MET A 92 1.15 -13.17 -0.54
C MET A 92 2.36 -12.26 -0.42
N GLY A 93 3.38 -12.76 0.26
CA GLY A 93 4.70 -12.17 0.33
C GLY A 93 4.75 -10.85 1.10
N HIS A 94 5.79 -10.10 0.90
CA HIS A 94 6.06 -8.85 1.60
C HIS A 94 4.90 -7.86 1.46
N ALA A 95 4.24 -7.52 2.56
CA ALA A 95 2.95 -6.85 2.54
C ALA A 95 2.99 -5.43 1.95
N VAL A 96 4.09 -4.69 2.14
CA VAL A 96 4.25 -3.38 1.50
C VAL A 96 4.30 -3.55 -0.01
N ARG A 97 5.16 -4.44 -0.51
CA ARG A 97 5.31 -4.70 -1.96
C ARG A 97 3.99 -5.17 -2.57
N SER A 98 3.31 -6.12 -1.90
CA SER A 98 2.00 -6.62 -2.34
C SER A 98 0.97 -5.51 -2.51
N ASN A 99 0.77 -4.71 -1.48
CA ASN A 99 -0.25 -3.68 -1.49
C ASN A 99 0.03 -2.57 -2.51
N TYR A 100 1.30 -2.21 -2.69
CA TYR A 100 1.72 -1.25 -3.72
C TYR A 100 1.55 -1.84 -5.13
N LEU A 101 1.83 -3.14 -5.31
CA LEU A 101 1.53 -3.85 -6.56
C LEU A 101 0.03 -3.82 -6.85
N TYR A 102 -0.80 -4.20 -5.89
CA TYR A 102 -2.26 -4.24 -6.07
C TYR A 102 -2.84 -2.86 -6.38
N ALA A 103 -2.35 -1.83 -5.70
CA ALA A 103 -2.72 -0.45 -6.01
C ALA A 103 -2.30 -0.05 -7.44
N GLY A 104 -1.08 -0.37 -7.86
CA GLY A 104 -0.60 -0.10 -9.22
C GLY A 104 -1.35 -0.89 -10.30
N VAL A 105 -1.69 -2.15 -10.03
CA VAL A 105 -2.51 -2.96 -10.94
C VAL A 105 -3.94 -2.40 -11.06
N THR A 106 -4.49 -1.88 -9.96
CA THR A 106 -5.81 -1.22 -10.01
C THR A 106 -5.76 0.05 -10.87
N ASP A 107 -4.67 0.82 -10.79
CA ASP A 107 -4.45 1.96 -11.68
C ASP A 107 -4.38 1.53 -13.16
N VAL A 108 -3.69 0.43 -13.47
CA VAL A 108 -3.65 -0.11 -14.85
C VAL A 108 -5.02 -0.59 -15.30
N TYR A 109 -5.77 -1.26 -14.42
CA TYR A 109 -7.17 -1.63 -14.71
C TYR A 109 -8.03 -0.42 -15.05
N ALA A 110 -7.90 0.67 -14.29
CA ALA A 110 -8.65 1.90 -14.54
C ALA A 110 -8.42 2.49 -15.93
N GLU A 111 -7.21 2.31 -16.50
CA GLU A 111 -6.85 2.82 -17.83
C GLU A 111 -7.13 1.82 -18.97
N THR A 112 -7.20 0.52 -18.67
CA THR A 112 -7.28 -0.53 -19.71
C THR A 112 -8.62 -1.26 -19.74
N GLY A 113 -9.32 -1.35 -18.61
CA GLY A 113 -10.54 -2.15 -18.45
C GLY A 113 -10.30 -3.66 -18.55
N GLU A 114 -9.08 -4.16 -18.31
CA GLU A 114 -8.76 -5.58 -18.42
C GLU A 114 -9.45 -6.41 -17.33
N ASP A 115 -10.53 -7.10 -17.67
CA ASP A 115 -11.37 -7.88 -16.75
C ASP A 115 -10.58 -8.88 -15.87
N GLN A 116 -9.52 -9.47 -16.42
CA GLN A 116 -8.73 -10.44 -15.68
C GLN A 116 -8.04 -9.79 -14.47
N LEU A 117 -7.55 -8.56 -14.61
CA LEU A 117 -6.95 -7.82 -13.48
C LEU A 117 -7.98 -7.58 -12.38
N MET A 118 -9.21 -7.18 -12.72
CA MET A 118 -10.26 -6.97 -11.72
C MET A 118 -10.66 -8.26 -11.01
N LYS A 119 -10.73 -9.39 -11.71
CA LYS A 119 -10.97 -10.70 -11.08
C LYS A 119 -9.91 -11.05 -10.05
N ASN A 120 -8.63 -10.83 -10.40
CA ASN A 120 -7.51 -11.06 -9.49
C ASN A 120 -7.58 -10.12 -8.28
N LEU A 121 -7.74 -8.80 -8.52
CA LEU A 121 -7.80 -7.78 -7.46
C LEU A 121 -8.96 -8.04 -6.49
N THR A 122 -10.14 -8.39 -7.00
CA THR A 122 -11.31 -8.69 -6.15
C THR A 122 -11.07 -9.93 -5.28
N SER A 123 -10.47 -10.98 -5.84
CA SER A 123 -10.14 -12.18 -5.08
C SER A 123 -9.08 -11.93 -4.01
N ILE A 124 -8.01 -11.20 -4.37
CA ILE A 124 -6.94 -10.81 -3.45
C ILE A 124 -7.50 -9.92 -2.32
N TRP A 125 -8.32 -8.94 -2.66
CA TRP A 125 -8.98 -8.07 -1.67
C TRP A 125 -9.81 -8.89 -0.68
N LYS A 126 -10.62 -9.80 -1.18
CA LYS A 126 -11.42 -10.69 -0.34
C LYS A 126 -10.55 -11.53 0.59
N ASP A 127 -9.44 -12.07 0.11
CA ASP A 127 -8.49 -12.82 0.91
C ASP A 127 -7.89 -11.97 2.04
N ILE A 128 -7.50 -10.72 1.73
CA ILE A 128 -6.98 -9.78 2.73
C ILE A 128 -8.03 -9.51 3.80
N VAL A 129 -9.18 -8.98 3.40
CA VAL A 129 -10.18 -8.43 4.33
C VAL A 129 -10.82 -9.49 5.20
N THR A 130 -11.02 -10.69 4.66
CA THR A 130 -11.72 -11.75 5.42
C THR A 130 -10.79 -12.65 6.22
N ARG A 131 -9.49 -12.70 5.92
CA ARG A 131 -8.60 -13.73 6.48
C ARG A 131 -7.21 -13.27 6.89
N LYS A 132 -6.74 -12.09 6.42
CA LYS A 132 -5.35 -11.66 6.57
C LYS A 132 -5.18 -10.23 7.04
N MET A 133 -6.24 -9.61 7.48
CA MET A 133 -6.27 -8.25 8.02
C MET A 133 -6.75 -8.29 9.47
N TYR A 134 -6.14 -7.48 10.31
CA TYR A 134 -6.60 -7.27 11.68
C TYR A 134 -7.81 -6.34 11.74
N VAL A 135 -8.54 -6.36 12.83
CA VAL A 135 -9.70 -5.48 13.05
C VAL A 135 -9.36 -3.98 12.99
N THR A 136 -8.10 -3.65 13.14
CA THR A 136 -7.57 -2.27 13.01
C THR A 136 -7.33 -1.85 11.56
N GLY A 137 -7.60 -2.70 10.59
CA GLY A 137 -7.22 -2.47 9.19
C GLY A 137 -5.73 -2.73 8.89
N ALA A 138 -4.95 -3.13 9.90
CA ALA A 138 -3.55 -3.48 9.73
C ALA A 138 -3.39 -4.82 9.02
N CYS A 139 -2.29 -4.97 8.29
CA CYS A 139 -1.98 -6.17 7.54
C CYS A 139 -0.47 -6.46 7.50
N GLY A 140 -0.09 -7.65 6.99
CA GLY A 140 1.31 -8.07 6.99
C GLY A 140 1.74 -8.57 8.37
N ALA A 141 1.13 -9.65 8.81
CA ALA A 141 1.25 -10.16 10.17
C ALA A 141 2.62 -10.76 10.52
N LEU A 142 3.36 -11.29 9.52
CA LEU A 142 4.58 -12.03 9.77
C LEU A 142 5.78 -11.12 9.91
N TYR A 143 6.51 -11.34 10.97
CA TYR A 143 7.74 -10.61 11.27
C TYR A 143 8.91 -11.05 10.37
N ASP A 144 9.90 -10.16 10.23
CA ASP A 144 11.11 -10.39 9.44
C ASP A 144 11.88 -11.62 9.98
N GLY A 145 11.98 -12.67 9.18
CA GLY A 145 12.69 -13.91 9.51
C GLY A 145 12.03 -14.77 10.58
N THR A 146 10.79 -14.49 10.99
CA THR A 146 10.04 -15.40 11.87
C THR A 146 9.54 -16.62 11.11
N SER A 147 9.24 -17.69 11.85
CA SER A 147 8.62 -18.87 11.26
C SER A 147 7.29 -18.54 10.58
N PRO A 148 6.80 -19.37 9.63
CA PRO A 148 5.53 -19.16 8.96
C PRO A 148 4.33 -19.03 9.89
N ASP A 149 4.41 -19.56 11.11
CA ASP A 149 3.41 -19.42 12.17
C ASP A 149 3.61 -18.19 13.07
N GLY A 150 4.71 -17.44 12.87
CA GLY A 150 5.02 -16.24 13.64
C GLY A 150 5.45 -16.49 15.08
N THR A 151 5.77 -17.73 15.45
CA THR A 151 6.03 -18.13 16.84
C THR A 151 7.49 -18.24 17.19
N CYS A 152 8.38 -18.49 16.23
CA CYS A 152 9.82 -18.56 16.47
C CYS A 152 10.64 -18.09 15.25
N TYR A 153 11.88 -17.77 15.50
CA TYR A 153 12.84 -17.36 14.50
C TYR A 153 13.86 -18.48 14.27
N GLU A 154 13.74 -19.16 13.13
CA GLU A 154 14.67 -20.22 12.73
C GLU A 154 15.18 -19.95 11.30
N PRO A 155 16.24 -19.11 11.17
CA PRO A 155 16.65 -18.57 9.87
C PRO A 155 17.17 -19.62 8.89
N ASP A 156 17.61 -20.78 9.37
CA ASP A 156 18.27 -21.78 8.53
C ASP A 156 17.32 -22.89 8.07
N SER A 157 16.16 -23.05 8.74
CA SER A 157 15.23 -24.17 8.49
C SER A 157 13.95 -23.75 7.79
N ILE A 158 13.69 -22.45 7.62
CA ILE A 158 12.41 -21.93 7.13
C ILE A 158 12.65 -20.98 5.97
N GLN A 159 11.82 -21.10 4.93
CA GLN A 159 11.78 -20.10 3.87
C GLN A 159 11.59 -18.72 4.50
N LYS A 160 12.55 -17.85 4.34
CA LYS A 160 12.52 -16.49 4.89
C LYS A 160 11.39 -15.71 4.22
N VAL A 161 10.31 -15.53 4.95
CA VAL A 161 9.21 -14.67 4.56
C VAL A 161 9.41 -13.36 5.32
N HIS A 162 9.68 -12.28 4.60
CA HIS A 162 9.99 -11.00 5.20
C HIS A 162 8.74 -10.12 5.26
N GLN A 163 8.33 -9.70 6.47
CA GLN A 163 7.31 -8.66 6.64
C GLN A 163 6.03 -8.94 5.83
N SER A 164 5.56 -10.19 5.88
CA SER A 164 4.67 -10.75 4.89
C SER A 164 3.26 -11.01 5.38
N TYR A 165 2.36 -11.16 4.42
CA TYR A 165 1.10 -11.84 4.64
C TYR A 165 1.35 -13.28 5.07
N GLY A 166 0.62 -13.72 6.10
CA GLY A 166 0.60 -15.09 6.56
C GLY A 166 -0.41 -15.97 5.82
N ARG A 167 -0.58 -17.20 6.33
CA ARG A 167 -1.69 -18.08 5.97
C ARG A 167 -3.03 -17.47 6.42
N PRO A 168 -4.18 -17.93 5.88
CA PRO A 168 -5.48 -17.55 6.40
C PRO A 168 -5.54 -17.65 7.93
N TYR A 169 -5.98 -16.57 8.58
CA TYR A 169 -6.13 -16.43 10.04
C TYR A 169 -4.82 -16.51 10.85
N GLN A 170 -3.66 -16.46 10.21
CA GLN A 170 -2.38 -16.33 10.88
C GLN A 170 -2.14 -14.87 11.27
N LEU A 171 -2.73 -14.47 12.39
CA LEU A 171 -2.78 -13.09 12.90
C LEU A 171 -2.31 -13.02 14.36
N PRO A 172 -1.01 -13.29 14.63
CA PRO A 172 -0.46 -13.21 15.97
C PRO A 172 -0.52 -11.78 16.52
N ASN A 173 -0.74 -11.61 17.82
CA ASN A 173 -0.84 -10.28 18.43
C ASN A 173 0.53 -9.73 18.90
N SER A 174 1.31 -10.54 19.58
CA SER A 174 2.60 -10.10 20.17
C SER A 174 3.72 -10.01 19.15
N THR A 175 3.65 -10.80 18.08
CA THR A 175 4.61 -10.83 16.98
C THR A 175 4.02 -10.23 15.69
N ALA A 176 2.92 -9.49 15.80
CA ALA A 176 2.34 -8.80 14.66
C ALA A 176 3.36 -7.80 14.10
N HIS A 177 3.73 -7.98 12.83
CA HIS A 177 4.63 -7.03 12.17
C HIS A 177 3.89 -5.74 11.86
N ASN A 178 2.83 -5.83 11.08
CA ASN A 178 1.93 -4.70 10.78
C ASN A 178 2.69 -3.42 10.47
N GLU A 179 3.60 -3.48 9.52
CA GLU A 179 4.40 -2.33 9.12
C GLU A 179 3.50 -1.16 8.71
N THR A 180 3.81 0.02 9.21
CA THR A 180 3.04 1.23 8.88
C THR A 180 2.93 1.46 7.37
N CYS A 181 3.99 1.17 6.60
CA CYS A 181 3.92 1.25 5.14
C CYS A 181 2.97 0.22 4.52
N ALA A 182 2.85 -0.99 5.10
CA ALA A 182 1.89 -1.98 4.63
C ALA A 182 0.45 -1.54 4.85
N ASN A 183 0.18 -0.91 6.00
CA ASN A 183 -1.13 -0.37 6.33
C ASN A 183 -1.52 0.78 5.40
N ILE A 184 -0.57 1.68 5.10
CA ILE A 184 -0.75 2.73 4.09
C ILE A 184 -0.98 2.13 2.70
N GLY A 185 -0.22 1.11 2.33
CA GLY A 185 -0.41 0.40 1.07
C GLY A 185 -1.80 -0.23 0.94
N ASN A 186 -2.30 -0.85 2.03
CA ASN A 186 -3.67 -1.38 2.08
C ASN A 186 -4.72 -0.27 1.89
N MET A 187 -4.53 0.88 2.55
CA MET A 187 -5.38 2.05 2.34
C MET A 187 -5.36 2.54 0.88
N LEU A 188 -4.17 2.62 0.26
CA LEU A 188 -4.02 3.05 -1.13
C LEU A 188 -4.64 2.07 -2.12
N PHE A 189 -4.57 0.77 -1.86
CA PHE A 189 -5.23 -0.24 -2.68
C PHE A 189 -6.76 -0.11 -2.59
N ASN A 190 -7.30 0.00 -1.37
CA ASN A 190 -8.74 0.16 -1.17
C ASN A 190 -9.27 1.47 -1.74
N TRP A 191 -8.52 2.56 -1.63
CA TRP A 191 -8.88 3.83 -2.26
C TRP A 191 -9.09 3.68 -3.78
N ARG A 192 -8.15 3.03 -4.46
CA ARG A 192 -8.25 2.79 -5.90
C ARG A 192 -9.39 1.86 -6.29
N MET A 193 -9.63 0.83 -5.48
CA MET A 193 -10.79 -0.04 -5.68
C MET A 193 -12.11 0.73 -5.51
N LEU A 194 -12.18 1.67 -4.56
CA LEU A 194 -13.31 2.58 -4.42
C LEU A 194 -13.50 3.44 -5.68
N GLU A 195 -12.40 4.03 -6.18
CA GLU A 195 -12.46 4.90 -7.38
C GLU A 195 -12.96 4.17 -8.63
N VAL A 196 -12.60 2.91 -8.81
CA VAL A 196 -13.01 2.13 -10.00
C VAL A 196 -14.34 1.40 -9.86
N THR A 197 -14.85 1.20 -8.63
CA THR A 197 -16.08 0.43 -8.40
C THR A 197 -17.22 1.27 -7.83
N GLY A 198 -16.93 2.32 -7.10
CA GLY A 198 -17.92 3.11 -6.33
C GLY A 198 -18.53 2.36 -5.13
N ASP A 199 -17.98 1.20 -4.73
CA ASP A 199 -18.54 0.36 -3.67
C ASP A 199 -17.99 0.78 -2.30
N ALA A 200 -18.88 1.19 -1.39
CA ALA A 200 -18.58 1.72 -0.07
C ALA A 200 -17.75 0.78 0.82
N LYS A 201 -17.80 -0.54 0.61
CA LYS A 201 -16.98 -1.50 1.36
C LYS A 201 -15.48 -1.21 1.30
N TYR A 202 -15.00 -0.58 0.22
CA TYR A 202 -13.60 -0.15 0.11
C TYR A 202 -13.34 1.12 0.92
N ALA A 203 -14.30 2.04 0.99
CA ALA A 203 -14.22 3.22 1.84
C ALA A 203 -14.13 2.84 3.32
N ASP A 204 -14.88 1.83 3.76
CA ASP A 204 -14.83 1.31 5.13
C ASP A 204 -13.42 0.85 5.52
N ILE A 205 -12.70 0.21 4.59
CA ILE A 205 -11.32 -0.22 4.84
C ILE A 205 -10.36 0.97 4.82
N VAL A 206 -10.55 1.94 3.92
CA VAL A 206 -9.76 3.19 3.91
C VAL A 206 -9.88 3.89 5.25
N GLU A 207 -11.10 4.08 5.76
CA GLU A 207 -11.37 4.73 7.04
C GLU A 207 -10.75 3.96 8.20
N THR A 208 -11.02 2.65 8.28
CA THR A 208 -10.50 1.78 9.34
C THR A 208 -8.97 1.80 9.37
N ALA A 209 -8.32 1.63 8.22
CA ALA A 209 -6.87 1.64 8.13
C ALA A 209 -6.29 3.01 8.49
N LEU A 210 -6.87 4.09 7.99
CA LEU A 210 -6.40 5.45 8.25
C LEU A 210 -6.41 5.75 9.75
N TYR A 211 -7.55 5.58 10.40
CA TYR A 211 -7.71 5.98 11.81
C TYR A 211 -7.05 5.01 12.79
N ASN A 212 -7.06 3.72 12.54
CA ASN A 212 -6.66 2.72 13.53
C ASN A 212 -5.28 2.11 13.30
N SER A 213 -4.74 2.10 12.08
CA SER A 213 -3.44 1.49 11.80
C SER A 213 -2.40 2.44 11.21
N VAL A 214 -2.80 3.52 10.58
CA VAL A 214 -1.88 4.54 10.05
C VAL A 214 -1.66 5.64 11.10
N LEU A 215 -2.70 6.29 11.57
CA LEU A 215 -2.59 7.37 12.56
C LEU A 215 -2.10 6.87 13.91
N SER A 216 -2.42 5.64 14.30
CA SER A 216 -1.83 5.01 15.49
C SER A 216 -0.31 4.87 15.40
N GLY A 217 0.25 4.91 14.20
CA GLY A 217 1.70 4.89 13.98
C GLY A 217 2.43 6.16 14.43
N VAL A 218 1.72 7.24 14.78
CA VAL A 218 2.30 8.53 15.17
C VAL A 218 1.95 8.83 16.62
N SER A 219 2.89 9.38 17.40
CA SER A 219 2.60 9.88 18.74
C SER A 219 1.73 11.15 18.70
N LEU A 220 1.03 11.45 19.79
CA LEU A 220 0.13 12.60 19.87
C LEU A 220 0.85 13.94 19.64
N ASP A 221 2.12 14.03 19.99
CA ASP A 221 2.95 15.22 19.73
C ASP A 221 3.56 15.27 18.31
N GLY A 222 3.30 14.23 17.50
CA GLY A 222 3.77 14.13 16.11
C GLY A 222 5.26 13.82 15.95
N LYS A 223 6.00 13.51 17.03
CA LYS A 223 7.47 13.40 17.00
C LYS A 223 8.00 11.98 16.94
N LYS A 224 7.18 10.99 17.28
CA LYS A 224 7.57 9.59 17.38
C LYS A 224 6.71 8.72 16.47
N TYR A 225 7.31 7.65 15.94
CA TYR A 225 6.69 6.80 14.93
C TYR A 225 6.89 5.32 15.24
N PHE A 226 5.94 4.50 14.83
CA PHE A 226 6.11 3.06 14.67
C PHE A 226 6.65 2.73 13.29
N TYR A 227 7.61 1.81 13.24
CA TYR A 227 7.85 0.99 12.07
C TYR A 227 6.86 -0.16 12.06
N THR A 228 6.95 -1.00 13.09
CA THR A 228 6.06 -2.13 13.37
C THR A 228 5.05 -1.74 14.42
N ASN A 229 3.79 -2.08 14.21
CA ASN A 229 2.72 -1.80 15.16
C ASN A 229 2.18 -3.10 15.79
N PRO A 230 2.84 -3.63 16.84
CA PRO A 230 2.37 -4.83 17.52
C PRO A 230 1.04 -4.54 18.24
N LEU A 231 0.13 -5.50 18.25
CA LEU A 231 -1.17 -5.33 18.92
C LEU A 231 -1.09 -5.61 20.41
N ARG A 232 -0.09 -6.36 20.83
CA ARG A 232 0.20 -6.67 22.24
C ARG A 232 1.68 -6.55 22.51
N ILE A 233 2.04 -5.76 23.51
CA ILE A 233 3.39 -5.73 24.06
C ILE A 233 3.50 -6.85 25.09
N SER A 234 4.45 -7.76 24.89
CA SER A 234 4.76 -8.83 25.83
C SER A 234 6.21 -8.72 26.28
N ALA A 235 6.43 -8.87 27.60
CA ALA A 235 7.77 -8.97 28.16
C ALA A 235 8.39 -10.35 27.96
N ASP A 236 7.54 -11.37 27.79
CA ASP A 236 7.91 -12.79 27.87
C ASP A 236 8.16 -13.43 26.49
N LEU A 237 8.54 -12.65 25.47
CA LEU A 237 8.93 -13.23 24.19
C LEU A 237 10.28 -13.93 24.34
N PRO A 238 10.41 -15.17 23.86
CA PRO A 238 11.64 -15.93 23.95
C PRO A 238 12.79 -15.42 23.08
N TYR A 239 12.52 -14.37 22.29
CA TYR A 239 13.47 -13.74 21.37
C TYR A 239 13.22 -12.23 21.27
N THR A 240 14.23 -11.50 20.85
CA THR A 240 14.13 -10.04 20.61
C THR A 240 13.63 -9.77 19.20
N LEU A 241 12.55 -9.00 19.09
CA LEU A 241 12.07 -8.50 17.82
C LEU A 241 13.00 -7.40 17.30
N ARG A 242 13.19 -7.35 16.00
CA ARG A 242 14.08 -6.39 15.33
C ARG A 242 13.71 -4.93 15.57
N TRP A 243 12.41 -4.63 15.56
CA TRP A 243 11.90 -3.27 15.62
C TRP A 243 11.46 -2.89 17.04
N PRO A 244 11.59 -1.61 17.43
CA PRO A 244 11.07 -1.13 18.72
C PRO A 244 9.58 -1.44 18.87
N LYS A 245 9.21 -1.82 20.09
CA LYS A 245 7.80 -2.06 20.47
C LYS A 245 7.05 -0.76 20.80
N GLU A 246 7.76 0.34 20.86
CA GLU A 246 7.24 1.68 21.15
C GLU A 246 7.53 2.63 20.01
N ARG A 247 6.78 3.73 19.94
CA ARG A 247 7.05 4.80 18.99
C ARG A 247 8.37 5.47 19.35
N THR A 248 9.24 5.66 18.37
CA THR A 248 10.57 6.24 18.55
C THR A 248 10.76 7.47 17.66
N GLU A 249 11.60 8.39 18.09
CA GLU A 249 11.96 9.59 17.33
C GLU A 249 12.81 9.25 16.10
N TYR A 250 13.61 8.20 16.21
CA TYR A 250 14.48 7.73 15.15
C TYR A 250 14.25 6.25 14.85
N ILE A 251 14.12 5.94 13.58
CA ILE A 251 13.98 4.58 13.06
C ILE A 251 15.09 4.36 12.03
N SER A 252 15.85 3.27 12.19
CA SER A 252 16.97 2.94 11.30
C SER A 252 16.56 2.67 9.85
N CYS A 253 15.29 2.31 9.61
CA CYS A 253 14.70 2.17 8.27
C CYS A 253 13.71 3.31 8.01
N PHE A 254 13.90 4.02 6.94
CA PHE A 254 13.40 5.38 6.73
C PHE A 254 12.07 5.48 5.96
N CYS A 255 11.38 4.38 5.68
CA CYS A 255 10.18 4.40 4.84
C CYS A 255 8.93 4.90 5.57
N CYS A 256 8.68 4.44 6.81
CA CYS A 256 7.41 4.66 7.50
C CYS A 256 7.15 6.11 7.91
N PRO A 257 8.07 6.89 8.49
CA PRO A 257 7.82 8.28 8.86
C PRO A 257 7.43 9.16 7.67
N PRO A 258 8.19 9.23 6.56
CA PRO A 258 7.81 10.08 5.43
C PRO A 258 6.56 9.56 4.70
N ASN A 259 6.32 8.26 4.70
CA ASN A 259 5.11 7.70 4.13
C ASN A 259 3.86 8.11 4.94
N THR A 260 3.97 8.07 6.26
CA THR A 260 2.92 8.54 7.18
C THR A 260 2.65 10.03 6.97
N LEU A 261 3.71 10.85 6.94
CA LEU A 261 3.58 12.28 6.70
C LEU A 261 2.88 12.58 5.38
N ARG A 262 3.30 11.90 4.31
CA ARG A 262 2.63 12.01 3.01
C ARG A 262 1.14 11.67 3.11
N THR A 263 0.79 10.58 3.80
CA THR A 263 -0.60 10.13 3.93
C THR A 263 -1.44 11.11 4.71
N VAL A 264 -0.93 11.63 5.82
CA VAL A 264 -1.62 12.66 6.62
C VAL A 264 -1.85 13.92 5.79
N CYS A 265 -0.85 14.40 5.06
CA CYS A 265 -0.98 15.57 4.18
C CYS A 265 -1.97 15.35 3.02
N GLN A 266 -2.24 14.11 2.65
CA GLN A 266 -3.17 13.76 1.57
C GLN A 266 -4.55 13.33 2.08
N ALA A 267 -4.74 13.17 3.40
CA ALA A 267 -5.97 12.60 3.97
C ALA A 267 -7.24 13.36 3.53
N GLN A 268 -7.16 14.67 3.41
CA GLN A 268 -8.27 15.50 2.92
C GLN A 268 -8.72 15.12 1.48
N ASN A 269 -7.82 14.59 0.64
CA ASN A 269 -8.16 14.21 -0.73
C ASN A 269 -9.00 12.93 -0.79
N TYR A 270 -9.07 12.19 0.30
CA TYR A 270 -9.91 10.99 0.42
C TYR A 270 -11.31 11.27 0.96
N ALA A 271 -11.56 12.49 1.47
CA ALA A 271 -12.83 12.82 2.12
C ALA A 271 -14.01 12.84 1.14
N TYR A 272 -13.79 13.32 -0.08
CA TYR A 272 -14.85 13.46 -1.07
C TYR A 272 -14.42 12.98 -2.44
N THR A 273 -15.35 12.34 -3.15
CA THR A 273 -15.25 12.08 -4.59
C THR A 273 -16.34 12.86 -5.30
N VAL A 274 -15.98 13.58 -6.37
CA VAL A 274 -16.91 14.40 -7.15
C VAL A 274 -17.00 13.83 -8.56
N THR A 275 -18.22 13.61 -8.99
CA THR A 275 -18.55 13.26 -10.39
C THR A 275 -19.41 14.37 -10.99
N PRO A 276 -19.67 14.39 -12.30
CA PRO A 276 -20.54 15.38 -12.91
C PRO A 276 -21.94 15.47 -12.28
N ASN A 277 -22.43 14.38 -11.70
CA ASN A 277 -23.81 14.25 -11.23
C ASN A 277 -23.93 14.01 -9.72
N ALA A 278 -22.82 13.81 -8.99
CA ALA A 278 -22.88 13.46 -7.56
C ALA A 278 -21.62 13.87 -6.81
N VAL A 279 -21.78 14.07 -5.50
CA VAL A 279 -20.70 14.18 -4.52
C VAL A 279 -20.84 13.02 -3.54
N TYR A 280 -19.78 12.25 -3.40
CA TYR A 280 -19.70 11.14 -2.45
C TYR A 280 -18.89 11.59 -1.26
N CYS A 281 -19.44 11.44 -0.05
CA CYS A 281 -18.73 11.65 1.19
C CYS A 281 -18.11 10.30 1.60
N ASN A 282 -16.79 10.16 1.45
CA ASN A 282 -16.09 8.92 1.73
C ASN A 282 -15.56 8.86 3.17
N LEU A 283 -15.20 10.01 3.74
CA LEU A 283 -14.72 10.12 5.12
C LEU A 283 -15.41 11.31 5.79
N TYR A 284 -15.87 11.10 7.02
CA TYR A 284 -16.40 12.17 7.86
C TYR A 284 -15.28 12.74 8.74
N GLY A 285 -14.99 14.00 8.58
CA GLY A 285 -13.95 14.71 9.32
C GLY A 285 -14.38 16.09 9.76
N ALA A 286 -13.64 16.69 10.68
CA ALA A 286 -13.82 18.08 11.05
C ALA A 286 -13.51 18.98 9.85
N VAL A 287 -14.37 19.96 9.59
CA VAL A 287 -14.21 20.93 8.50
C VAL A 287 -14.24 22.35 9.07
N SER A 288 -13.33 23.19 8.59
CA SER A 288 -13.36 24.62 8.86
C SER A 288 -13.68 25.37 7.58
N TYR A 289 -14.74 26.14 7.59
CA TYR A 289 -15.14 27.00 6.47
C TYR A 289 -14.78 28.45 6.77
N THR A 290 -14.12 29.11 5.84
CA THR A 290 -13.74 30.53 5.99
C THR A 290 -14.85 31.51 5.56
N HIS A 291 -15.84 31.06 4.78
CA HIS A 291 -16.85 31.93 4.17
C HIS A 291 -18.26 31.34 4.01
N LEU A 292 -18.50 30.10 4.44
CA LEU A 292 -19.81 29.51 4.54
C LEU A 292 -20.00 29.04 5.98
N ARG A 293 -20.95 29.65 6.69
CA ARG A 293 -21.43 29.08 7.94
C ARG A 293 -22.29 27.88 7.59
N ALA A 294 -21.78 26.68 7.87
CA ALA A 294 -22.66 25.53 7.94
C ALA A 294 -23.69 25.79 9.04
N HIS A 295 -24.96 25.58 8.76
CA HIS A 295 -25.95 25.46 9.83
C HIS A 295 -25.60 24.17 10.58
N GLU A 296 -24.91 24.32 11.70
CA GLU A 296 -24.74 23.23 12.64
C GLU A 296 -26.14 22.89 13.14
N THR A 297 -26.66 21.75 12.68
CA THR A 297 -27.73 21.10 13.43
C THR A 297 -27.06 20.54 14.67
N VAL A 298 -27.10 21.29 15.75
CA VAL A 298 -26.79 20.78 17.08
C VAL A 298 -27.83 19.72 17.37
N LEU A 299 -27.44 18.45 17.23
CA LEU A 299 -28.16 17.36 17.86
C LEU A 299 -27.78 17.41 19.34
N ASP A 300 -28.56 18.13 20.13
CA ASP A 300 -28.55 17.96 21.57
C ASP A 300 -28.98 16.50 21.87
N LEU A 301 -28.03 15.66 22.21
CA LEU A 301 -28.25 14.34 22.79
C LEU A 301 -28.07 14.42 24.30
#